data_a3037fff3fb6c005d01db92ab2b195a8
#
_entry.id   a3037fff3fb6c005d01db92ab2b195a8
#
_cell.length_a   1.000
_cell.length_b   1.000
_cell.length_c   1.000
_cell.angle_alpha   90.00
_cell.angle_beta   90.00
_cell.angle_gamma   90.00
#
_symmetry.space_group_name_H-M   'P 1'
#
loop_
_entity.id
_entity.type
_entity.pdbx_description
1 polymer ?
#
loop_
_entity_poly.entity_id
_entity_poly.type
_entity_poly.pdbx_seq_one_letter_code
_entity_poly.pdbx_strand_id
1 'polypeptide(L)'
;MTGMGEQVTITIDGEKQSIPKGMKLEELAGKWDKNAVAAQVDGTLLDLSRTVEKDAVVSFIPVRSKKGLEILRHSASHVMAEAVRELFPSAKMTFGPSTENGFYYDFDYDRTFTPQDLEAIEKRMSEIIAKDEPFIRKEVSKEEAFQTFKGMGQTYKVEHLEELPDRVSLYRQGSFLDL
;
A
#
# COMPACT_ATOMS: atom_id res chain seq x y z
N MET A 1 17.93 -36.51 7.46
CA MET A 1 18.87 -35.36 7.48
C MET A 1 18.06 -34.12 7.04
N THR A 2 17.55 -33.40 8.00
CA THR A 2 16.84 -32.11 7.74
C THR A 2 17.91 -31.10 7.34
N GLY A 3 17.92 -30.75 6.05
CA GLY A 3 18.80 -29.72 5.53
C GLY A 3 18.52 -28.40 6.28
N MET A 4 19.51 -27.89 6.99
CA MET A 4 19.47 -26.54 7.54
C MET A 4 19.42 -25.60 6.33
N GLY A 5 18.26 -24.96 6.11
CA GLY A 5 18.12 -23.95 5.07
C GLY A 5 19.16 -22.84 5.25
N GLU A 6 19.51 -22.17 4.17
CA GLU A 6 20.43 -21.04 4.18
C GLU A 6 19.97 -20.00 5.23
N GLN A 7 20.90 -19.54 6.07
CA GLN A 7 20.63 -18.57 7.13
C GLN A 7 21.21 -17.22 6.73
N VAL A 8 20.55 -16.17 7.16
CA VAL A 8 21.03 -14.79 7.04
C VAL A 8 21.04 -14.12 8.41
N THR A 9 21.91 -13.14 8.59
CA THR A 9 22.01 -12.39 9.84
C THR A 9 21.28 -11.06 9.71
N ILE A 10 20.29 -10.82 10.56
CA ILE A 10 19.65 -9.52 10.67
C ILE A 10 20.10 -8.79 11.93
N THR A 11 20.12 -7.48 11.88
CA THR A 11 20.33 -6.62 13.05
C THR A 11 19.07 -5.80 13.28
N ILE A 12 18.42 -5.98 14.45
CA ILE A 12 17.23 -5.21 14.87
C ILE A 12 17.58 -4.57 16.22
N ASP A 13 17.41 -3.24 16.32
CA ASP A 13 17.71 -2.45 17.53
C ASP A 13 19.11 -2.71 18.10
N GLY A 14 20.10 -2.98 17.23
CA GLY A 14 21.48 -3.28 17.58
C GLY A 14 21.75 -4.75 17.95
N GLU A 15 20.73 -5.59 18.06
CA GLU A 15 20.85 -7.03 18.31
C GLU A 15 20.94 -7.83 17.03
N LYS A 16 21.92 -8.75 16.94
CA LYS A 16 22.10 -9.64 15.80
C LYS A 16 21.34 -10.94 16.01
N GLN A 17 20.60 -11.36 14.98
CA GLN A 17 19.90 -12.64 14.95
C GLN A 17 20.11 -13.38 13.65
N SER A 18 20.25 -14.70 13.73
CA SER A 18 20.25 -15.59 12.57
C SER A 18 18.81 -16.02 12.28
N ILE A 19 18.37 -15.84 11.06
CA ILE A 19 17.02 -16.21 10.59
C ILE A 19 17.14 -17.01 9.29
N PRO A 20 16.15 -17.86 8.96
CA PRO A 20 16.09 -18.49 7.65
C PRO A 20 16.03 -17.45 6.55
N LYS A 21 16.84 -17.61 5.50
CA LYS A 21 16.74 -16.81 4.28
C LYS A 21 15.33 -16.97 3.66
N GLY A 22 14.75 -15.89 3.18
CA GLY A 22 13.39 -15.88 2.65
C GLY A 22 12.30 -15.75 3.72
N MET A 23 12.66 -15.54 5.01
CA MET A 23 11.68 -15.23 6.05
C MET A 23 10.98 -13.91 5.75
N LYS A 24 9.65 -13.87 5.88
CA LYS A 24 8.88 -12.65 5.67
C LYS A 24 9.06 -11.65 6.81
N LEU A 25 9.04 -10.36 6.47
CA LEU A 25 9.09 -9.28 7.46
C LEU A 25 7.90 -9.31 8.42
N GLU A 26 6.71 -9.77 8.00
CA GLU A 26 5.53 -9.92 8.87
C GLU A 26 5.75 -10.95 9.99
N GLU A 27 6.47 -12.04 9.70
CA GLU A 27 6.82 -13.04 10.71
C GLU A 27 7.79 -12.48 11.76
N LEU A 28 8.72 -11.63 11.31
CA LEU A 28 9.62 -10.91 12.20
C LEU A 28 8.86 -9.86 13.01
N ALA A 29 8.00 -9.05 12.37
CA ALA A 29 7.18 -8.06 13.05
C ALA A 29 6.31 -8.68 14.15
N GLY A 30 5.74 -9.86 13.91
CA GLY A 30 4.97 -10.59 14.92
C GLY A 30 5.74 -10.88 16.22
N LYS A 31 7.08 -10.93 16.16
CA LYS A 31 7.96 -11.15 17.32
C LYS A 31 8.48 -9.86 17.94
N TRP A 32 8.73 -8.81 17.14
CA TRP A 32 9.46 -7.60 17.55
C TRP A 32 8.55 -6.39 17.73
N ASP A 33 7.63 -6.16 16.80
CA ASP A 33 6.66 -5.06 16.87
C ASP A 33 5.35 -5.45 16.16
N LYS A 34 4.41 -5.97 16.92
CA LYS A 34 3.08 -6.37 16.44
C LYS A 34 2.23 -5.23 15.86
N ASN A 35 2.63 -3.98 16.12
CA ASN A 35 1.96 -2.79 15.59
C ASN A 35 2.67 -2.22 14.36
N ALA A 36 3.66 -2.91 13.82
CA ALA A 36 4.35 -2.49 12.62
C ALA A 36 3.42 -2.56 11.40
N VAL A 37 3.50 -1.56 10.54
CA VAL A 37 2.79 -1.50 9.25
C VAL A 37 3.73 -1.60 8.06
N ALA A 38 5.04 -1.45 8.30
CA ALA A 38 6.10 -1.61 7.31
C ALA A 38 7.43 -1.86 8.03
N ALA A 39 8.48 -2.12 7.26
CA ALA A 39 9.84 -2.18 7.76
C ALA A 39 10.80 -1.37 6.89
N GLN A 40 11.89 -0.89 7.48
CA GLN A 40 13.07 -0.43 6.74
C GLN A 40 14.12 -1.54 6.76
N VAL A 41 14.59 -1.93 5.59
CA VAL A 41 15.67 -2.90 5.41
C VAL A 41 16.82 -2.19 4.70
N ASP A 42 17.94 -2.05 5.38
CA ASP A 42 19.10 -1.26 4.91
C ASP A 42 18.68 0.16 4.48
N GLY A 43 17.77 0.79 5.24
CA GLY A 43 17.25 2.13 4.95
C GLY A 43 16.14 2.20 3.89
N THR A 44 15.86 1.11 3.17
CA THR A 44 14.78 1.03 2.16
C THR A 44 13.47 0.64 2.83
N LEU A 45 12.40 1.42 2.58
CA LEU A 45 11.07 1.10 3.09
C LEU A 45 10.47 -0.06 2.28
N LEU A 46 10.07 -1.11 2.99
CA LEU A 46 9.49 -2.32 2.41
C LEU A 46 8.17 -2.67 3.11
N ASP A 47 7.27 -3.26 2.34
CA ASP A 47 6.06 -3.88 2.84
C ASP A 47 6.39 -5.13 3.68
N LEU A 48 5.54 -5.43 4.68
CA LEU A 48 5.76 -6.58 5.57
C LEU A 48 5.64 -7.95 4.86
N SER A 49 5.01 -8.02 3.70
CA SER A 49 4.95 -9.23 2.87
C SER A 49 6.28 -9.60 2.21
N ARG A 50 7.26 -8.68 2.21
CA ARG A 50 8.58 -8.89 1.60
C ARG A 50 9.44 -9.81 2.46
N THR A 51 10.36 -10.51 1.79
CA THR A 51 11.28 -11.48 2.39
C THR A 51 12.68 -10.89 2.59
N VAL A 52 13.40 -11.42 3.58
CA VAL A 52 14.81 -11.09 3.83
C VAL A 52 15.69 -12.11 3.15
N GLU A 53 16.44 -11.70 2.14
CA GLU A 53 17.24 -12.59 1.28
C GLU A 53 18.74 -12.59 1.58
N LYS A 54 19.21 -11.63 2.38
CA LYS A 54 20.63 -11.43 2.72
C LYS A 54 20.76 -10.79 4.10
N ASP A 55 21.96 -10.74 4.60
CA ASP A 55 22.28 -9.97 5.81
C ASP A 55 21.81 -8.52 5.68
N ALA A 56 21.13 -8.01 6.72
CA ALA A 56 20.50 -6.69 6.65
C ALA A 56 20.29 -6.08 8.04
N VAL A 57 20.19 -4.75 8.07
CA VAL A 57 19.68 -4.00 9.21
C VAL A 57 18.18 -3.77 9.02
N VAL A 58 17.37 -4.22 9.96
CA VAL A 58 15.91 -4.14 9.91
C VAL A 58 15.43 -3.25 11.05
N SER A 59 14.52 -2.33 10.75
CA SER A 59 13.77 -1.57 11.74
C SER A 59 12.29 -1.53 11.35
N PHE A 60 11.40 -1.73 12.32
CA PHE A 60 9.96 -1.71 12.07
C PHE A 60 9.39 -0.30 12.19
N ILE A 61 8.32 -0.04 11.43
CA ILE A 61 7.58 1.22 11.42
C ILE A 61 6.27 1.02 12.17
N PRO A 62 6.16 1.48 13.43
CA PRO A 62 4.93 1.37 14.19
C PRO A 62 3.81 2.20 13.58
N VAL A 63 2.58 1.68 13.59
CA VAL A 63 1.40 2.37 13.03
C VAL A 63 1.20 3.79 13.58
N ARG A 64 1.53 4.02 14.87
CA ARG A 64 1.37 5.33 15.53
C ARG A 64 2.53 6.30 15.31
N SER A 65 3.59 5.89 14.63
CA SER A 65 4.66 6.80 14.23
C SER A 65 4.18 7.73 13.11
N LYS A 66 4.86 8.87 12.91
CA LYS A 66 4.54 9.79 11.80
C LYS A 66 4.49 9.05 10.46
N LYS A 67 5.53 8.25 10.18
CA LYS A 67 5.64 7.46 8.95
C LYS A 67 4.60 6.35 8.87
N GLY A 68 4.27 5.70 9.98
CA GLY A 68 3.22 4.69 10.05
C GLY A 68 1.84 5.27 9.75
N LEU A 69 1.54 6.47 10.29
CA LEU A 69 0.30 7.17 9.98
C LEU A 69 0.21 7.61 8.51
N GLU A 70 1.32 8.03 7.89
CA GLU A 70 1.37 8.32 6.45
C GLU A 70 0.99 7.09 5.62
N ILE A 71 1.58 5.92 5.94
CA ILE A 71 1.28 4.65 5.28
C ILE A 71 -0.19 4.26 5.47
N LEU A 72 -0.70 4.35 6.70
CA LEU A 72 -2.08 4.01 7.01
C LEU A 72 -3.08 4.90 6.26
N ARG A 73 -2.84 6.22 6.22
CA ARG A 73 -3.69 7.18 5.52
C ARG A 73 -3.69 6.94 4.02
N HIS A 74 -2.54 6.64 3.45
CA HIS A 74 -2.43 6.29 2.04
C HIS A 74 -3.22 5.01 1.72
N SER A 75 -3.07 3.95 2.51
CA SER A 75 -3.87 2.72 2.35
C SER A 75 -5.36 2.97 2.52
N ALA A 76 -5.77 3.81 3.48
CA ALA A 76 -7.16 4.17 3.69
C ALA A 76 -7.75 4.95 2.50
N SER A 77 -6.96 5.81 1.84
CA SER A 77 -7.40 6.52 0.63
C SER A 77 -7.67 5.56 -0.53
N HIS A 78 -6.86 4.52 -0.71
CA HIS A 78 -7.11 3.49 -1.71
C HIS A 78 -8.38 2.68 -1.41
N VAL A 79 -8.59 2.28 -0.16
CA VAL A 79 -9.81 1.57 0.26
C VAL A 79 -11.07 2.43 0.01
N MET A 80 -10.98 3.74 0.29
CA MET A 80 -12.08 4.67 -0.01
C MET A 80 -12.33 4.79 -1.51
N ALA A 81 -11.27 4.92 -2.32
CA ALA A 81 -11.39 4.99 -3.78
C ALA A 81 -12.01 3.73 -4.37
N GLU A 82 -11.64 2.54 -3.86
CA GLU A 82 -12.26 1.26 -4.24
C GLU A 82 -13.75 1.25 -3.89
N ALA A 83 -14.12 1.63 -2.66
CA ALA A 83 -15.51 1.68 -2.23
C ALA A 83 -16.35 2.64 -3.10
N VAL A 84 -15.82 3.84 -3.39
CA VAL A 84 -16.52 4.80 -4.25
C VAL A 84 -16.68 4.26 -5.68
N ARG A 85 -15.65 3.66 -6.25
CA ARG A 85 -15.73 3.07 -7.60
C ARG A 85 -16.79 1.98 -7.69
N GLU A 86 -16.92 1.16 -6.66
CA GLU A 86 -17.92 0.09 -6.64
C GLU A 86 -19.36 0.59 -6.46
N LEU A 87 -19.54 1.59 -5.60
CA LEU A 87 -20.88 2.16 -5.30
C LEU A 87 -21.33 3.18 -6.34
N PHE A 88 -20.40 3.91 -6.93
CA PHE A 88 -20.65 5.02 -7.85
C PHE A 88 -19.78 4.87 -9.13
N PRO A 89 -20.09 3.92 -10.02
CA PRO A 89 -19.25 3.61 -11.19
C PRO A 89 -19.06 4.78 -12.17
N SER A 90 -19.95 5.77 -12.14
CA SER A 90 -19.83 6.99 -12.96
C SER A 90 -18.91 8.05 -12.36
N ALA A 91 -18.55 7.94 -11.06
CA ALA A 91 -17.58 8.82 -10.45
C ALA A 91 -16.17 8.49 -10.98
N LYS A 92 -15.54 9.46 -11.64
CA LYS A 92 -14.18 9.29 -12.13
C LYS A 92 -13.19 9.59 -11.03
N MET A 93 -12.29 8.67 -10.79
CA MET A 93 -11.24 8.82 -9.80
C MET A 93 -10.14 9.71 -10.35
N THR A 94 -9.70 10.64 -9.53
CA THR A 94 -8.52 11.43 -9.79
C THR A 94 -7.34 10.94 -8.96
N PHE A 95 -7.02 11.63 -7.90
CA PHE A 95 -5.99 11.22 -6.94
C PHE A 95 -6.27 11.83 -5.58
N GLY A 96 -5.68 11.23 -4.53
CA GLY A 96 -5.87 11.70 -3.18
C GLY A 96 -4.66 11.42 -2.30
N PRO A 97 -3.77 12.41 -2.11
CA PRO A 97 -2.62 12.26 -1.26
C PRO A 97 -3.01 12.20 0.22
N SER A 98 -2.17 11.54 1.01
CA SER A 98 -2.20 11.70 2.46
C SER A 98 -1.75 13.10 2.85
N THR A 99 -2.34 13.64 3.90
CA THR A 99 -1.99 14.94 4.51
C THR A 99 -1.45 14.74 5.92
N GLU A 100 -0.98 15.82 6.55
CA GLU A 100 -0.47 15.75 7.92
C GLU A 100 -1.53 15.23 8.92
N ASN A 101 -2.80 15.57 8.71
CA ASN A 101 -3.90 15.26 9.64
C ASN A 101 -4.94 14.28 9.10
N GLY A 102 -4.74 13.76 7.89
CA GLY A 102 -5.71 12.87 7.26
C GLY A 102 -5.34 12.50 5.83
N PHE A 103 -6.33 12.35 5.01
CA PHE A 103 -6.22 12.20 3.56
C PHE A 103 -7.48 12.77 2.91
N TYR A 104 -7.43 13.04 1.63
CA TYR A 104 -8.60 13.30 0.80
C TYR A 104 -8.48 12.49 -0.50
N TYR A 105 -9.56 12.44 -1.25
CA TYR A 105 -9.57 11.87 -2.59
C TYR A 105 -10.57 12.63 -3.43
N ASP A 106 -10.14 13.15 -4.57
CA ASP A 106 -10.97 13.90 -5.47
C ASP A 106 -11.66 12.98 -6.49
N PHE A 107 -12.94 13.25 -6.73
CA PHE A 107 -13.75 12.53 -7.68
C PHE A 107 -14.44 13.51 -8.63
N ASP A 108 -14.32 13.29 -9.93
CA ASP A 108 -15.17 13.97 -10.91
C ASP A 108 -16.49 13.19 -11.00
N TYR A 109 -17.54 13.81 -10.45
CA TYR A 109 -18.86 13.22 -10.34
C TYR A 109 -19.93 14.27 -10.63
N ASP A 110 -21.05 13.87 -11.24
CA ASP A 110 -22.11 14.76 -11.71
C ASP A 110 -22.95 15.39 -10.59
N ARG A 111 -22.77 14.95 -9.34
CA ARG A 111 -23.44 15.48 -8.15
C ARG A 111 -22.53 15.45 -6.92
N THR A 112 -22.92 16.18 -5.90
CA THR A 112 -22.27 16.11 -4.58
C THR A 112 -22.66 14.82 -3.84
N PHE A 113 -21.72 14.22 -3.11
CA PHE A 113 -22.02 13.12 -2.18
C PHE A 113 -22.90 13.61 -1.05
N THR A 114 -23.96 12.87 -0.77
CA THR A 114 -24.88 13.13 0.36
C THR A 114 -24.38 12.45 1.64
N PRO A 115 -24.90 12.82 2.83
CA PRO A 115 -24.58 12.08 4.06
C PRO A 115 -24.86 10.58 3.97
N GLN A 116 -25.93 10.17 3.28
CA GLN A 116 -26.27 8.77 3.05
C GLN A 116 -25.25 8.05 2.16
N ASP A 117 -24.69 8.75 1.16
CA ASP A 117 -23.60 8.21 0.35
C ASP A 117 -22.35 7.99 1.20
N LEU A 118 -22.02 8.91 2.11
CA LEU A 118 -20.87 8.77 3.01
C LEU A 118 -21.03 7.57 3.95
N GLU A 119 -22.23 7.34 4.50
CA GLU A 119 -22.52 6.15 5.31
C GLU A 119 -22.37 4.86 4.49
N ALA A 120 -22.82 4.86 3.23
CA ALA A 120 -22.67 3.71 2.34
C ALA A 120 -21.19 3.44 2.00
N ILE A 121 -20.40 4.52 1.75
CA ILE A 121 -18.97 4.41 1.50
C ILE A 121 -18.25 3.85 2.73
N GLU A 122 -18.51 4.38 3.93
CA GLU A 122 -17.90 3.90 5.18
C GLU A 122 -18.18 2.42 5.41
N LYS A 123 -19.46 2.02 5.23
CA LYS A 123 -19.85 0.61 5.33
C LYS A 123 -19.09 -0.25 4.32
N ARG A 124 -18.99 0.19 3.05
CA ARG A 124 -18.28 -0.56 2.01
C ARG A 124 -16.80 -0.64 2.28
N MET A 125 -16.16 0.43 2.76
CA MET A 125 -14.77 0.42 3.22
C MET A 125 -14.56 -0.66 4.30
N SER A 126 -15.44 -0.74 5.28
CA SER A 126 -15.38 -1.76 6.34
C SER A 126 -15.47 -3.19 5.77
N GLU A 127 -16.32 -3.40 4.76
CA GLU A 127 -16.45 -4.70 4.08
C GLU A 127 -15.20 -5.05 3.28
N ILE A 128 -14.56 -4.07 2.61
CA ILE A 128 -13.30 -4.25 1.88
C ILE A 128 -12.17 -4.61 2.85
N ILE A 129 -12.05 -3.88 3.96
CA ILE A 129 -11.06 -4.16 5.00
C ILE A 129 -11.25 -5.57 5.58
N ALA A 130 -12.50 -6.00 5.80
CA ALA A 130 -12.79 -7.33 6.35
C ALA A 130 -12.40 -8.49 5.43
N LYS A 131 -12.20 -8.25 4.13
CA LYS A 131 -11.66 -9.27 3.21
C LYS A 131 -10.18 -9.57 3.42
N ASP A 132 -9.47 -8.68 4.09
CA ASP A 132 -8.03 -8.79 4.38
C ASP A 132 -7.16 -9.08 3.13
N GLU A 133 -7.53 -8.49 2.00
CA GLU A 133 -6.80 -8.64 0.75
C GLU A 133 -5.48 -7.86 0.80
N PRO A 134 -4.35 -8.46 0.40
CA PRO A 134 -3.05 -7.80 0.49
C PRO A 134 -2.92 -6.63 -0.51
N PHE A 135 -2.26 -5.56 -0.06
CA PHE A 135 -1.77 -4.52 -0.96
C PHE A 135 -0.50 -5.00 -1.66
N ILE A 136 -0.52 -5.03 -2.97
CA ILE A 136 0.61 -5.45 -3.79
C ILE A 136 1.15 -4.24 -4.53
N ARG A 137 2.35 -3.80 -4.16
CA ARG A 137 3.07 -2.73 -4.84
C ARG A 137 3.92 -3.31 -5.98
N LYS A 138 3.77 -2.77 -7.19
CA LYS A 138 4.60 -3.11 -8.35
C LYS A 138 5.19 -1.83 -8.94
N GLU A 139 6.51 -1.79 -9.14
CA GLU A 139 7.13 -0.72 -9.91
C GLU A 139 7.11 -1.08 -11.41
N VAL A 140 6.61 -0.15 -12.20
CA VAL A 140 6.48 -0.29 -13.65
C VAL A 140 7.05 0.94 -14.35
N SER A 141 7.27 0.84 -15.67
CA SER A 141 7.56 2.01 -16.48
C SER A 141 6.32 2.92 -16.59
N LYS A 142 6.54 4.22 -16.78
CA LYS A 142 5.46 5.18 -17.07
C LYS A 142 4.60 4.71 -18.24
N GLU A 143 5.23 4.17 -19.30
CA GLU A 143 4.53 3.67 -20.48
C GLU A 143 3.61 2.47 -20.14
N GLU A 144 4.08 1.50 -19.33
CA GLU A 144 3.25 0.38 -18.88
C GLU A 144 2.04 0.87 -18.07
N ALA A 145 2.27 1.83 -17.17
CA ALA A 145 1.19 2.44 -16.38
C ALA A 145 0.19 3.20 -17.27
N PHE A 146 0.69 3.97 -18.25
CA PHE A 146 -0.13 4.70 -19.21
C PHE A 146 -1.06 3.76 -19.98
N GLN A 147 -0.52 2.69 -20.57
CA GLN A 147 -1.32 1.71 -21.31
C GLN A 147 -2.35 1.02 -20.39
N THR A 148 -1.98 0.72 -19.16
CA THR A 148 -2.86 0.10 -18.17
C THR A 148 -4.05 1.00 -17.84
N PHE A 149 -3.83 2.25 -17.43
CA PHE A 149 -4.90 3.17 -17.05
C PHE A 149 -5.72 3.67 -18.24
N LYS A 150 -5.10 3.79 -19.40
CA LYS A 150 -5.81 4.08 -20.66
C LYS A 150 -6.78 2.93 -21.01
N GLY A 151 -6.34 1.68 -20.88
CA GLY A 151 -7.20 0.50 -21.08
C GLY A 151 -8.35 0.40 -20.07
N MET A 152 -8.17 0.96 -18.86
CA MET A 152 -9.21 1.05 -17.83
C MET A 152 -10.11 2.31 -17.96
N GLY A 153 -9.86 3.19 -18.94
CA GLY A 153 -10.62 4.44 -19.12
C GLY A 153 -10.38 5.49 -18.04
N GLN A 154 -9.28 5.40 -17.27
CA GLN A 154 -8.96 6.32 -16.18
C GLN A 154 -8.18 7.54 -16.69
N THR A 155 -8.86 8.46 -17.34
CA THR A 155 -8.28 9.62 -18.03
C THR A 155 -7.45 10.51 -17.12
N TYR A 156 -7.93 10.81 -15.91
CA TYR A 156 -7.20 11.66 -14.95
C TYR A 156 -5.88 11.05 -14.48
N LYS A 157 -5.83 9.71 -14.33
CA LYS A 157 -4.57 9.02 -14.01
C LYS A 157 -3.60 9.05 -15.18
N VAL A 158 -4.12 8.93 -16.41
CA VAL A 158 -3.32 9.05 -17.63
C VAL A 158 -2.70 10.46 -17.73
N GLU A 159 -3.47 11.50 -17.48
CA GLU A 159 -2.98 12.89 -17.46
C GLU A 159 -1.92 13.09 -16.35
N HIS A 160 -2.20 12.60 -15.14
CA HIS A 160 -1.24 12.74 -14.03
C HIS A 160 0.08 12.03 -14.28
N LEU A 161 0.08 10.90 -15.00
CA LEU A 161 1.30 10.19 -15.38
C LEU A 161 2.28 11.06 -16.17
N GLU A 162 1.82 12.07 -16.91
CA GLU A 162 2.71 12.96 -17.69
C GLU A 162 3.68 13.72 -16.78
N GLU A 163 3.26 14.04 -15.56
CA GLU A 163 4.04 14.79 -14.56
C GLU A 163 4.97 13.90 -13.71
N LEU A 164 4.79 12.57 -13.76
CA LEU A 164 5.52 11.63 -12.92
C LEU A 164 6.85 11.20 -13.56
N PRO A 165 7.79 10.65 -12.76
CA PRO A 165 9.06 10.12 -13.27
C PRO A 165 8.83 8.89 -14.17
N ASP A 166 9.89 8.44 -14.87
CA ASP A 166 9.85 7.32 -15.82
C ASP A 166 9.47 5.97 -15.19
N ARG A 167 9.60 5.85 -13.88
CA ARG A 167 9.13 4.70 -13.11
C ARG A 167 8.13 5.15 -12.06
N VAL A 168 7.04 4.43 -11.98
CA VAL A 168 5.92 4.70 -11.05
C VAL A 168 5.55 3.44 -10.28
N SER A 169 4.89 3.61 -9.14
CA SER A 169 4.38 2.51 -8.34
C SER A 169 2.90 2.31 -8.59
N LEU A 170 2.51 1.09 -8.90
CA LEU A 170 1.12 0.68 -8.94
C LEU A 170 0.79 -0.11 -7.68
N TYR A 171 -0.35 0.17 -7.09
CA TYR A 171 -0.87 -0.51 -5.91
C TYR A 171 -2.13 -1.29 -6.28
N ARG A 172 -2.10 -2.59 -6.03
CA ARG A 172 -3.25 -3.47 -6.28
C ARG A 172 -3.78 -4.00 -4.95
N GLN A 173 -5.09 -3.95 -4.77
CA GLN A 173 -5.82 -4.64 -3.72
C GLN A 173 -6.99 -5.39 -4.38
N GLY A 174 -7.00 -6.71 -4.32
CA GLY A 174 -7.97 -7.51 -5.07
C GLY A 174 -8.03 -7.14 -6.56
N SER A 175 -9.19 -6.68 -7.01
CA SER A 175 -9.42 -6.18 -8.37
C SER A 175 -9.16 -4.68 -8.54
N PHE A 176 -8.95 -3.96 -7.45
CA PHE A 176 -8.67 -2.52 -7.48
C PHE A 176 -7.20 -2.27 -7.82
N LEU A 177 -6.95 -1.29 -8.70
CA LEU A 177 -5.61 -0.85 -9.08
C LEU A 177 -5.55 0.67 -9.04
N ASP A 178 -4.53 1.19 -8.38
CA ASP A 178 -4.27 2.62 -8.24
C ASP A 178 -2.80 2.96 -8.51
N LEU A 179 -2.52 4.28 -8.62
CA LEU A 179 -1.20 4.84 -8.91
C LEU A 179 -0.50 5.28 -7.63
#